data_adb5f02bb52f0b39278a122f1f097cc4
#
_entry.id   adb5f02bb52f0b39278a122f1f097cc4
#
_cell.length_a   1.000
_cell.length_b   1.000
_cell.length_c   1.000
_cell.angle_alpha   90.00
_cell.angle_beta   90.00
_cell.angle_gamma   90.00
#
_symmetry.space_group_name_H-M   'P 1'
#
loop_
_entity.id
_entity.type
_entity.pdbx_description
1 polymer ?
#
loop_
_entity_poly.entity_id
_entity_poly.type
_entity_poly.pdbx_seq_one_letter_code
_entity_poly.pdbx_strand_id
1 'polypeptide(L)'
;MSWSPLFTDTLCDSIWKKIHEIASIFLHTDSSNPFLMHGDIGDILFLFYYCSETGNEEYYEKTTRLFFDCIDKQKPLLKTDKDIESLSSFENGLSGFGWSLTHFQAQEITSGDVFDTMGTVDPQILRSMIYHVQNDRYGFLQGASGIALYCLNKPDRFAKEYLNRFVWELYKRICSNKLDGSDDFSIPTGLAGLW
;
A
#
# COMPACT_ATOMS: atom_id res chain seq x y z
N MET A 1 24.40 -9.93 -10.70
CA MET A 1 24.89 -8.54 -10.84
C MET A 1 25.24 -8.05 -9.45
N SER A 2 26.48 -7.59 -9.20
CA SER A 2 26.83 -7.00 -7.91
C SER A 2 26.29 -5.58 -7.88
N TRP A 3 25.44 -5.27 -6.90
CA TRP A 3 25.00 -3.91 -6.65
C TRP A 3 26.17 -3.10 -6.09
N SER A 4 26.36 -1.88 -6.56
CA SER A 4 27.29 -0.93 -5.98
C SER A 4 26.56 0.34 -5.60
N PRO A 5 26.84 0.95 -4.43
CA PRO A 5 26.15 2.17 -4.02
C PRO A 5 26.42 3.31 -5.01
N LEU A 6 25.36 4.08 -5.30
CA LEU A 6 25.43 5.26 -6.18
C LEU A 6 26.24 6.41 -5.56
N PHE A 7 26.34 6.42 -4.22
CA PHE A 7 27.00 7.49 -3.48
C PHE A 7 28.07 6.90 -2.56
N THR A 8 29.20 7.57 -2.50
CA THR A 8 30.34 7.23 -1.64
C THR A 8 30.74 8.45 -0.83
N ASP A 9 31.43 8.21 0.31
CA ASP A 9 32.07 9.22 1.14
C ASP A 9 31.13 10.21 1.86
N THR A 10 31.49 11.49 1.89
CA THR A 10 30.81 12.55 2.66
C THR A 10 29.33 12.75 2.32
N LEU A 11 28.93 12.46 1.08
CA LEU A 11 27.51 12.52 0.69
C LEU A 11 26.71 11.37 1.33
N CYS A 12 27.30 10.18 1.39
CA CYS A 12 26.68 9.03 2.07
C CYS A 12 26.44 9.34 3.55
N ASP A 13 27.44 9.89 4.25
CA ASP A 13 27.30 10.28 5.66
C ASP A 13 26.20 11.32 5.88
N SER A 14 26.09 12.30 4.97
CA SER A 14 25.06 13.34 5.03
C SER A 14 23.66 12.75 4.80
N ILE A 15 23.51 11.79 3.89
CA ILE A 15 22.25 11.08 3.64
C ILE A 15 21.87 10.25 4.86
N TRP A 16 22.78 9.48 5.42
CA TRP A 16 22.54 8.69 6.62
C TRP A 16 22.12 9.54 7.81
N LYS A 17 22.76 10.69 8.00
CA LYS A 17 22.34 11.65 9.03
C LYS A 17 20.88 12.07 8.87
N LYS A 18 20.45 12.36 7.63
CA LYS A 18 19.04 12.70 7.34
C LYS A 18 18.10 11.53 7.56
N ILE A 19 18.49 10.32 7.19
CA ILE A 19 17.71 9.10 7.43
C ILE A 19 17.49 8.90 8.93
N HIS A 20 18.54 9.09 9.75
CA HIS A 20 18.43 9.00 11.21
C HIS A 20 17.51 10.09 11.80
N GLU A 21 17.60 11.34 11.31
CA GLU A 21 16.71 12.41 11.72
C GLU A 21 15.24 12.07 11.40
N ILE A 22 14.96 11.57 10.21
CA ILE A 22 13.61 11.15 9.78
C ILE A 22 13.11 10.01 10.66
N ALA A 23 13.92 8.97 10.87
CA ALA A 23 13.56 7.84 11.72
C ALA A 23 13.20 8.28 13.15
N SER A 24 13.98 9.23 13.72
CA SER A 24 13.68 9.79 15.04
C SER A 24 12.35 10.55 15.07
N ILE A 25 12.02 11.28 14.01
CA ILE A 25 10.73 12.00 13.92
C ILE A 25 9.59 10.98 13.90
N PHE A 26 9.64 9.96 13.03
CA PHE A 26 8.57 8.97 12.86
C PHE A 26 8.30 8.16 14.13
N LEU A 27 9.34 7.88 14.92
CA LEU A 27 9.16 7.19 16.21
C LEU A 27 8.37 7.99 17.25
N HIS A 28 8.26 9.31 17.08
CA HIS A 28 7.63 10.20 18.04
C HIS A 28 6.39 10.91 17.47
N THR A 29 6.06 10.66 16.20
CA THR A 29 4.87 11.20 15.55
C THR A 29 3.71 10.24 15.79
N ASP A 30 2.63 10.74 16.36
CA ASP A 30 1.35 10.01 16.43
C ASP A 30 0.43 10.65 15.38
N SER A 31 0.21 9.94 14.29
CA SER A 31 -0.72 10.35 13.25
C SER A 31 -2.11 9.82 13.57
N SER A 32 -3.13 10.60 13.27
CA SER A 32 -4.52 10.12 13.28
C SER A 32 -4.89 9.36 12.00
N ASN A 33 -3.99 9.35 11.01
CA ASN A 33 -4.20 8.69 9.72
C ASN A 33 -3.44 7.35 9.69
N PRO A 34 -4.13 6.20 9.71
CA PRO A 34 -3.49 4.90 9.76
C PRO A 34 -3.08 4.35 8.38
N PHE A 35 -3.29 5.08 7.28
CA PHE A 35 -3.09 4.60 5.91
C PHE A 35 -1.64 4.72 5.41
N LEU A 36 -1.39 4.23 4.18
CA LEU A 36 -0.05 4.08 3.62
C LEU A 36 0.62 5.41 3.28
N MET A 37 -0.08 6.26 2.52
CA MET A 37 0.48 7.57 2.17
C MET A 37 0.04 8.59 3.21
N HIS A 38 1.00 9.36 3.70
CA HIS A 38 0.75 10.39 4.74
C HIS A 38 0.18 9.85 6.07
N GLY A 39 0.50 8.59 6.42
CA GLY A 39 -0.04 7.97 7.64
C GLY A 39 0.86 6.94 8.28
N ASP A 40 0.40 6.42 9.42
CA ASP A 40 1.17 5.58 10.34
C ASP A 40 1.81 4.36 9.67
N ILE A 41 1.09 3.66 8.76
CA ILE A 41 1.62 2.43 8.16
C ILE A 41 2.78 2.70 7.19
N GLY A 42 2.81 3.87 6.55
CA GLY A 42 3.93 4.30 5.71
C GLY A 42 5.17 4.61 6.53
N ASP A 43 5.00 5.31 7.65
CA ASP A 43 6.07 5.61 8.59
C ASP A 43 6.65 4.33 9.20
N ILE A 44 5.77 3.38 9.56
CA ILE A 44 6.13 2.06 10.08
C ILE A 44 6.91 1.26 9.04
N LEU A 45 6.51 1.30 7.76
CA LEU A 45 7.23 0.65 6.66
C LEU A 45 8.66 1.17 6.55
N PHE A 46 8.83 2.49 6.57
CA PHE A 46 10.15 3.11 6.57
C PHE A 46 10.98 2.68 7.79
N LEU A 47 10.39 2.70 8.99
CA LEU A 47 11.07 2.34 10.23
C LEU A 47 11.53 0.88 10.26
N PHE A 48 10.76 -0.05 9.74
CA PHE A 48 11.18 -1.46 9.64
C PHE A 48 12.40 -1.62 8.73
N TYR A 49 12.43 -0.96 7.57
CA TYR A 49 13.61 -0.97 6.71
C TYR A 49 14.80 -0.30 7.36
N TYR A 50 14.59 0.82 8.06
CA TYR A 50 15.65 1.46 8.83
C TYR A 50 16.23 0.54 9.91
N CYS A 51 15.40 -0.19 10.64
CA CYS A 51 15.85 -1.16 11.65
C CYS A 51 16.61 -2.33 11.03
N SER A 52 16.15 -2.82 9.88
CA SER A 52 16.84 -3.89 9.14
C SER A 52 18.25 -3.49 8.73
N GLU A 53 18.43 -2.25 8.25
CA GLU A 53 19.74 -1.75 7.81
C GLU A 53 20.67 -1.38 8.97
N THR A 54 20.12 -0.91 10.09
CA THR A 54 20.92 -0.41 11.22
C THR A 54 21.14 -1.43 12.32
N GLY A 55 20.32 -2.48 12.39
CA GLY A 55 20.32 -3.45 13.50
C GLY A 55 19.89 -2.83 14.84
N ASN A 56 19.19 -1.71 14.86
CA ASN A 56 18.81 -1.00 16.07
C ASN A 56 17.61 -1.67 16.75
N GLU A 57 17.87 -2.48 17.79
CA GLU A 57 16.83 -3.23 18.50
C GLU A 57 15.82 -2.34 19.23
N GLU A 58 16.24 -1.21 19.82
CA GLU A 58 15.34 -0.29 20.50
C GLU A 58 14.31 0.31 19.52
N TYR A 59 14.76 0.69 18.32
CA TYR A 59 13.89 1.18 17.26
C TYR A 59 12.97 0.08 16.77
N TYR A 60 13.47 -1.15 16.62
CA TYR A 60 12.66 -2.29 16.21
C TYR A 60 11.50 -2.58 17.18
N GLU A 61 11.78 -2.59 18.48
CA GLU A 61 10.74 -2.79 19.51
C GLU A 61 9.67 -1.70 19.48
N LYS A 62 10.10 -0.42 19.34
CA LYS A 62 9.16 0.71 19.24
C LYS A 62 8.32 0.62 17.96
N THR A 63 8.95 0.34 16.82
CA THR A 63 8.27 0.17 15.54
C THR A 63 7.23 -0.95 15.59
N THR A 64 7.57 -2.06 16.23
CA THR A 64 6.65 -3.19 16.42
C THR A 64 5.43 -2.77 17.24
N ARG A 65 5.57 -1.98 18.29
CA ARG A 65 4.44 -1.44 19.06
C ARG A 65 3.57 -0.54 18.20
N LEU A 66 4.17 0.43 17.47
CA LEU A 66 3.44 1.30 16.56
C LEU A 66 2.65 0.51 15.50
N PHE A 67 3.21 -0.58 15.00
CA PHE A 67 2.54 -1.46 14.05
C PHE A 67 1.27 -2.09 14.64
N PHE A 68 1.32 -2.66 15.83
CA PHE A 68 0.14 -3.23 16.47
C PHE A 68 -0.89 -2.16 16.83
N ASP A 69 -0.47 -0.99 17.30
CA ASP A 69 -1.36 0.14 17.57
C ASP A 69 -2.06 0.61 16.28
N CYS A 70 -1.34 0.64 15.15
CA CYS A 70 -1.92 0.98 13.86
C CYS A 70 -2.96 -0.06 13.41
N ILE A 71 -2.71 -1.36 13.59
CA ILE A 71 -3.70 -2.41 13.31
C ILE A 71 -4.94 -2.22 14.19
N ASP A 72 -4.78 -1.94 15.47
CA ASP A 72 -5.89 -1.74 16.38
C ASP A 72 -6.74 -0.51 16.02
N LYS A 73 -6.13 0.58 15.56
CA LYS A 73 -6.83 1.76 15.01
C LYS A 73 -7.68 1.42 13.78
N GLN A 74 -7.27 0.43 12.97
CA GLN A 74 -8.00 0.01 11.76
C GLN A 74 -9.22 -0.90 12.06
N LYS A 75 -9.21 -1.63 13.16
CA LYS A 75 -10.28 -2.59 13.49
C LYS A 75 -11.71 -2.03 13.42
N PRO A 76 -11.99 -0.78 13.83
CA PRO A 76 -13.33 -0.20 13.67
C PRO A 76 -13.73 0.01 12.21
N LEU A 77 -12.78 0.38 11.34
CA LEU A 77 -13.03 0.59 9.90
C LEU A 77 -13.33 -0.73 9.19
N LEU A 78 -12.70 -1.82 9.62
CA LEU A 78 -12.90 -3.16 9.07
C LEU A 78 -14.26 -3.78 9.43
N LYS A 79 -14.98 -3.20 10.40
CA LYS A 79 -16.27 -3.68 10.88
C LYS A 79 -17.46 -2.85 10.42
N THR A 80 -17.23 -1.78 9.68
CA THR A 80 -18.30 -0.87 9.28
C THR A 80 -18.88 -1.27 7.92
N ASP A 81 -20.23 -1.25 7.81
CA ASP A 81 -20.96 -1.28 6.53
C ASP A 81 -20.86 0.06 5.77
N LYS A 82 -19.89 0.91 6.14
CA LYS A 82 -19.67 2.19 5.45
C LYS A 82 -19.20 1.94 4.03
N ASP A 83 -19.42 2.94 3.20
CA ASP A 83 -19.00 3.02 1.81
C ASP A 83 -17.51 2.70 1.64
N ILE A 84 -17.21 1.39 1.50
CA ILE A 84 -15.84 0.88 1.35
C ILE A 84 -15.25 1.35 0.01
N GLU A 85 -16.09 1.77 -0.93
CA GLU A 85 -15.59 2.34 -2.19
C GLU A 85 -14.73 3.58 -1.94
N SER A 86 -15.16 4.46 -1.04
CA SER A 86 -14.38 5.65 -0.65
C SER A 86 -13.13 5.31 0.16
N LEU A 87 -13.09 4.13 0.78
CA LEU A 87 -11.98 3.65 1.62
C LEU A 87 -11.09 2.61 0.91
N SER A 88 -11.33 2.31 -0.36
CA SER A 88 -10.62 1.24 -1.06
C SER A 88 -9.32 1.66 -1.74
N SER A 89 -8.98 2.94 -1.78
CA SER A 89 -7.80 3.45 -2.49
C SER A 89 -6.49 2.87 -1.94
N PHE A 90 -5.45 2.88 -2.77
CA PHE A 90 -4.11 2.47 -2.36
C PHE A 90 -3.42 3.55 -1.50
N GLU A 91 -3.65 4.81 -1.82
CA GLU A 91 -3.04 5.94 -1.15
C GLU A 91 -3.50 6.08 0.31
N ASN A 92 -4.80 6.27 0.51
CA ASN A 92 -5.42 6.60 1.79
C ASN A 92 -6.58 5.64 2.11
N GLY A 93 -6.37 4.35 1.86
CA GLY A 93 -7.41 3.37 2.00
C GLY A 93 -6.92 1.96 2.35
N LEU A 94 -7.89 1.06 2.40
CA LEU A 94 -7.70 -0.30 2.86
C LEU A 94 -6.84 -1.16 1.93
N SER A 95 -6.77 -0.86 0.62
CA SER A 95 -5.91 -1.65 -0.27
C SER A 95 -4.43 -1.36 -0.04
N GLY A 96 -4.04 -0.11 0.23
CA GLY A 96 -2.67 0.22 0.61
C GLY A 96 -2.29 -0.33 1.98
N PHE A 97 -3.21 -0.27 2.94
CA PHE A 97 -3.02 -0.89 4.25
C PHE A 97 -2.84 -2.41 4.10
N GLY A 98 -3.75 -3.10 3.41
CA GLY A 98 -3.67 -4.54 3.17
C GLY A 98 -2.42 -4.95 2.39
N TRP A 99 -1.99 -4.16 1.40
CA TRP A 99 -0.73 -4.38 0.70
C TRP A 99 0.47 -4.29 1.67
N SER A 100 0.49 -3.32 2.56
CA SER A 100 1.56 -3.19 3.55
C SER A 100 1.63 -4.40 4.47
N LEU A 101 0.49 -4.92 4.93
CA LEU A 101 0.44 -6.14 5.74
C LEU A 101 1.02 -7.35 5.00
N THR A 102 0.63 -7.54 3.72
CA THR A 102 1.18 -8.65 2.90
C THR A 102 2.67 -8.48 2.64
N HIS A 103 3.12 -7.23 2.48
CA HIS A 103 4.53 -6.91 2.30
C HIS A 103 5.35 -7.23 3.55
N PHE A 104 4.91 -6.83 4.74
CA PHE A 104 5.57 -7.15 6.00
C PHE A 104 5.71 -8.66 6.22
N GLN A 105 4.67 -9.42 5.89
CA GLN A 105 4.71 -10.87 5.97
C GLN A 105 5.68 -11.48 4.96
N ALA A 106 5.70 -11.01 3.71
CA ALA A 106 6.61 -11.49 2.67
C ALA A 106 8.09 -11.20 3.00
N GLN A 107 8.36 -10.14 3.76
CA GLN A 107 9.70 -9.77 4.25
C GLN A 107 10.05 -10.40 5.62
N GLU A 108 9.19 -11.31 6.13
CA GLU A 108 9.37 -11.96 7.44
C GLU A 108 9.49 -10.96 8.62
N ILE A 109 9.00 -9.72 8.44
CA ILE A 109 9.03 -8.68 9.46
C ILE A 109 8.02 -8.99 10.56
N THR A 110 6.90 -9.62 10.22
CA THR A 110 5.86 -10.03 11.18
C THR A 110 5.61 -11.53 11.07
N SER A 111 5.52 -12.19 12.24
CA SER A 111 5.06 -13.57 12.34
C SER A 111 3.59 -13.57 12.73
N GLY A 112 2.74 -14.21 11.95
CA GLY A 112 1.33 -14.37 12.27
C GLY A 112 0.43 -14.20 11.06
N ASP A 113 -0.83 -14.61 11.20
CA ASP A 113 -1.81 -14.52 10.13
C ASP A 113 -2.44 -13.12 10.08
N VAL A 114 -1.69 -12.19 9.51
CA VAL A 114 -2.13 -10.81 9.32
C VAL A 114 -3.23 -10.72 8.25
N PHE A 115 -3.36 -11.77 7.40
CA PHE A 115 -4.38 -11.84 6.33
C PHE A 115 -5.80 -11.91 6.89
N ASP A 116 -6.02 -12.56 8.03
CA ASP A 116 -7.33 -12.62 8.68
C ASP A 116 -7.88 -11.23 9.01
N THR A 117 -7.00 -10.26 9.22
CA THR A 117 -7.40 -8.88 9.49
C THR A 117 -8.20 -8.26 8.35
N MET A 118 -7.87 -8.59 7.09
CA MET A 118 -8.51 -8.04 5.89
C MET A 118 -9.68 -8.87 5.37
N GLY A 119 -9.83 -10.11 5.82
CA GLY A 119 -10.76 -11.08 5.22
C GLY A 119 -12.22 -10.62 5.14
N THR A 120 -12.70 -9.82 6.07
CA THR A 120 -14.06 -9.31 6.08
C THR A 120 -14.32 -8.20 5.04
N VAL A 121 -13.30 -7.41 4.70
CA VAL A 121 -13.42 -6.26 3.78
C VAL A 121 -12.91 -6.57 2.36
N ASP A 122 -12.12 -7.60 2.20
CA ASP A 122 -11.57 -8.02 0.91
C ASP A 122 -12.61 -8.11 -0.21
N PRO A 123 -13.76 -8.76 -0.05
CA PRO A 123 -14.74 -8.86 -1.12
C PRO A 123 -15.28 -7.50 -1.59
N GLN A 124 -15.28 -6.51 -0.71
CA GLN A 124 -15.76 -5.17 -1.01
C GLN A 124 -14.67 -4.37 -1.72
N ILE A 125 -13.40 -4.46 -1.27
CA ILE A 125 -12.24 -3.85 -1.93
C ILE A 125 -12.14 -4.38 -3.37
N LEU A 126 -12.27 -5.69 -3.57
CA LEU A 126 -12.19 -6.31 -4.89
C LEU A 126 -13.34 -5.87 -5.81
N ARG A 127 -14.56 -5.71 -5.28
CA ARG A 127 -15.68 -5.13 -6.04
C ARG A 127 -15.44 -3.68 -6.42
N SER A 128 -14.88 -2.90 -5.51
CA SER A 128 -14.50 -1.51 -5.77
C SER A 128 -13.49 -1.38 -6.91
N MET A 129 -12.53 -2.30 -7.04
CA MET A 129 -11.59 -2.35 -8.17
C MET A 129 -12.35 -2.40 -9.50
N ILE A 130 -13.34 -3.29 -9.63
CA ILE A 130 -14.13 -3.42 -10.85
C ILE A 130 -14.97 -2.17 -11.11
N TYR A 131 -15.57 -1.61 -10.06
CA TYR A 131 -16.31 -0.35 -10.16
C TYR A 131 -15.43 0.80 -10.65
N HIS A 132 -14.22 0.94 -10.12
CA HIS A 132 -13.26 1.97 -10.57
C HIS A 132 -12.94 1.83 -12.06
N VAL A 133 -12.63 0.63 -12.55
CA VAL A 133 -12.41 0.40 -13.99
C VAL A 133 -13.64 0.78 -14.81
N GLN A 134 -14.82 0.40 -14.36
CA GLN A 134 -16.07 0.70 -15.08
C GLN A 134 -16.41 2.20 -15.12
N ASN A 135 -15.83 3.00 -14.24
CA ASN A 135 -16.00 4.45 -14.15
C ASN A 135 -14.74 5.23 -14.56
N ASP A 136 -13.87 4.61 -15.36
CA ASP A 136 -12.69 5.24 -15.96
C ASP A 136 -11.66 5.79 -14.92
N ARG A 137 -11.62 5.19 -13.72
CA ARG A 137 -10.68 5.52 -12.64
C ARG A 137 -9.56 4.49 -12.59
N TYR A 138 -8.53 4.69 -13.40
CA TYR A 138 -7.44 3.72 -13.59
C TYR A 138 -6.24 3.95 -12.69
N GLY A 139 -6.07 5.16 -12.16
CA GLY A 139 -4.87 5.63 -11.47
C GLY A 139 -4.35 4.70 -10.38
N PHE A 140 -3.04 4.79 -10.13
CA PHE A 140 -2.37 3.91 -9.17
C PHE A 140 -2.75 4.25 -7.71
N LEU A 141 -2.76 5.52 -7.34
CA LEU A 141 -3.00 5.90 -5.95
C LEU A 141 -4.47 5.82 -5.55
N GLN A 142 -5.38 6.30 -6.41
CA GLN A 142 -6.79 6.47 -6.07
C GLN A 142 -7.75 5.61 -6.91
N GLY A 143 -7.22 4.82 -7.85
CA GLY A 143 -8.00 4.03 -8.79
C GLY A 143 -7.76 2.54 -8.74
N ALA A 144 -8.20 1.88 -9.80
CA ALA A 144 -8.24 0.42 -9.89
C ALA A 144 -6.85 -0.24 -9.87
N SER A 145 -5.81 0.43 -10.39
CA SER A 145 -4.47 -0.16 -10.52
C SER A 145 -3.81 -0.40 -9.17
N GLY A 146 -3.96 0.51 -8.21
CA GLY A 146 -3.45 0.31 -6.86
C GLY A 146 -4.18 -0.82 -6.11
N ILE A 147 -5.50 -0.95 -6.31
CA ILE A 147 -6.27 -2.06 -5.76
C ILE A 147 -5.82 -3.39 -6.42
N ALA A 148 -5.54 -3.38 -7.73
CA ALA A 148 -5.03 -4.54 -8.44
C ALA A 148 -3.65 -4.98 -7.89
N LEU A 149 -2.77 -4.03 -7.53
CA LEU A 149 -1.50 -4.34 -6.88
C LEU A 149 -1.70 -5.06 -5.53
N TYR A 150 -2.65 -4.61 -4.73
CA TYR A 150 -3.01 -5.32 -3.50
C TYR A 150 -3.45 -6.76 -3.80
N CYS A 151 -4.33 -6.95 -4.79
CA CYS A 151 -4.80 -8.27 -5.21
C CYS A 151 -3.67 -9.19 -5.70
N LEU A 152 -2.68 -8.65 -6.42
CA LEU A 152 -1.53 -9.41 -6.93
C LEU A 152 -0.70 -10.04 -5.80
N ASN A 153 -0.64 -9.38 -4.66
CA ASN A 153 0.12 -9.84 -3.49
C ASN A 153 -0.66 -10.83 -2.62
N LYS A 154 -1.94 -11.09 -2.93
CA LYS A 154 -2.73 -12.10 -2.21
C LYS A 154 -2.62 -13.47 -2.85
N PRO A 155 -2.29 -14.52 -2.09
CA PRO A 155 -2.13 -15.87 -2.63
C PRO A 155 -3.47 -16.58 -2.94
N ASP A 156 -4.62 -16.00 -2.60
CA ASP A 156 -5.90 -16.66 -2.66
C ASP A 156 -6.51 -16.69 -4.08
N ARG A 157 -7.36 -17.71 -4.31
CA ARG A 157 -8.02 -17.92 -5.60
C ARG A 157 -9.01 -16.80 -5.92
N PHE A 158 -9.65 -16.24 -4.92
CA PHE A 158 -10.68 -15.22 -5.08
C PHE A 158 -10.06 -13.92 -5.63
N ALA A 159 -8.91 -13.49 -5.09
CA ALA A 159 -8.17 -12.36 -5.63
C ALA A 159 -7.78 -12.56 -7.10
N LYS A 160 -7.34 -13.78 -7.47
CA LYS A 160 -7.02 -14.12 -8.87
C LYS A 160 -8.22 -14.01 -9.81
N GLU A 161 -9.40 -14.43 -9.38
CA GLU A 161 -10.64 -14.31 -10.17
C GLU A 161 -11.00 -12.83 -10.42
N TYR A 162 -10.85 -11.98 -9.42
CA TYR A 162 -11.08 -10.54 -9.56
C TYR A 162 -10.03 -9.85 -10.42
N LEU A 163 -8.75 -10.25 -10.34
CA LEU A 163 -7.71 -9.75 -11.25
C LEU A 163 -8.00 -10.11 -12.70
N ASN A 164 -8.41 -11.34 -12.97
CA ASN A 164 -8.81 -11.74 -14.33
C ASN A 164 -9.99 -10.90 -14.84
N ARG A 165 -10.96 -10.62 -13.97
CA ARG A 165 -12.09 -9.75 -14.29
C ARG A 165 -11.64 -8.30 -14.53
N PHE A 166 -10.73 -7.77 -13.72
CA PHE A 166 -10.13 -6.45 -13.90
C PHE A 166 -9.46 -6.32 -15.27
N VAL A 167 -8.59 -7.27 -15.64
CA VAL A 167 -7.93 -7.31 -16.95
C VAL A 167 -8.93 -7.37 -18.09
N TRP A 168 -10.00 -8.16 -17.94
CA TRP A 168 -11.06 -8.29 -18.95
C TRP A 168 -11.86 -7.00 -19.12
N GLU A 169 -12.25 -6.33 -18.03
CA GLU A 169 -12.94 -5.05 -18.08
C GLU A 169 -12.06 -3.96 -18.72
N LEU A 170 -10.78 -3.92 -18.37
CA LEU A 170 -9.80 -3.02 -18.96
C LEU A 170 -9.64 -3.27 -20.47
N TYR A 171 -9.50 -4.53 -20.87
CA TYR A 171 -9.42 -4.94 -22.29
C TYR A 171 -10.66 -4.47 -23.08
N LYS A 172 -11.86 -4.68 -22.55
CA LYS A 172 -13.09 -4.21 -23.21
C LYS A 172 -13.10 -2.70 -23.43
N ARG A 173 -12.58 -1.94 -22.48
CA ARG A 173 -12.51 -0.47 -22.59
C ARG A 173 -11.48 -0.03 -23.63
N ILE A 174 -10.33 -0.67 -23.68
CA ILE A 174 -9.32 -0.44 -24.71
C ILE A 174 -9.93 -0.70 -26.11
N CYS A 175 -10.55 -1.89 -26.29
CA CYS A 175 -11.15 -2.25 -27.58
C CYS A 175 -12.33 -1.37 -28.00
N SER A 176 -13.02 -0.73 -27.05
CA SER A 176 -14.14 0.18 -27.35
C SER A 176 -13.71 1.64 -27.51
N ASN A 177 -12.40 1.94 -27.57
CA ASN A 177 -11.81 3.27 -27.59
C ASN A 177 -12.32 4.22 -26.49
N LYS A 178 -12.72 3.66 -25.34
CA LYS A 178 -13.22 4.46 -24.22
C LYS A 178 -12.09 5.04 -23.36
N LEU A 179 -10.85 4.64 -23.59
CA LEU A 179 -9.67 5.24 -22.94
C LEU A 179 -9.24 6.56 -23.61
N ASP A 180 -9.69 6.82 -24.83
CA ASP A 180 -9.30 8.00 -25.60
C ASP A 180 -9.86 9.33 -25.03
N GLY A 181 -10.73 9.28 -24.05
CA GLY A 181 -11.32 10.46 -23.40
C GLY A 181 -10.59 10.93 -22.14
N SER A 182 -9.54 10.26 -21.72
CA SER A 182 -8.78 10.67 -20.53
C SER A 182 -7.56 11.47 -20.96
N ASP A 183 -7.58 12.77 -20.70
CA ASP A 183 -6.42 13.66 -20.86
C ASP A 183 -5.43 13.56 -19.68
N ASP A 184 -5.73 12.74 -18.68
CA ASP A 184 -4.87 12.53 -17.53
C ASP A 184 -3.91 11.35 -17.76
N PHE A 185 -2.64 11.68 -18.02
CA PHE A 185 -1.54 10.72 -18.17
C PHE A 185 -0.68 10.61 -16.91
N SER A 186 -1.13 11.09 -15.76
CA SER A 186 -0.39 10.98 -14.51
C SER A 186 -0.37 9.53 -13.99
N ILE A 187 0.67 9.16 -13.23
CA ILE A 187 0.73 7.87 -12.54
C ILE A 187 -0.32 7.79 -11.42
N PRO A 188 -0.51 8.84 -10.59
CA PRO A 188 -1.39 8.74 -9.42
C PRO A 188 -2.85 8.51 -9.77
N THR A 189 -3.36 9.19 -10.78
CA THR A 189 -4.81 9.24 -11.09
C THR A 189 -5.14 8.85 -12.53
N GLY A 190 -4.16 8.90 -13.43
CA GLY A 190 -4.36 8.75 -14.86
C GLY A 190 -3.92 7.42 -15.46
N LEU A 191 -3.85 7.43 -16.81
CA LEU A 191 -3.55 6.25 -17.63
C LEU A 191 -2.15 5.68 -17.41
N ALA A 192 -1.15 6.52 -17.07
CA ALA A 192 0.21 6.03 -16.81
C ALA A 192 0.28 5.11 -15.57
N GLY A 193 -0.70 5.15 -14.68
CA GLY A 193 -0.81 4.21 -13.56
C GLY A 193 -1.14 2.77 -13.96
N LEU A 194 -1.44 2.51 -15.24
CA LEU A 194 -1.68 1.17 -15.80
C LEU A 194 -0.40 0.45 -16.24
N TRP A 195 0.72 1.14 -16.36
CA TRP A 195 2.03 0.62 -16.80
C TRP A 195 2.95 0.40 -15.60
#